data_2412b24fb8f9bc061dbfc261de9ff048
#
_entry.id   2412b24fb8f9bc061dbfc261de9ff048
#
_cell.length_a   1.000
_cell.length_b   1.000
_cell.length_c   1.000
_cell.angle_alpha   90.00
_cell.angle_beta   90.00
_cell.angle_gamma   90.00
#
_symmetry.space_group_name_H-M   'P 1'
#
loop_
_entity.id
_entity.type
_entity.pdbx_description
1 polymer ?
#
loop_
_entity_poly.entity_id
_entity_poly.type
_entity_poly.pdbx_seq_one_letter_code
_entity_poly.pdbx_strand_id
1 'polypeptide(L)'
;MKIPLLTFARHKFVYVLLTLLFLALVYRDVLMTYFFFDIHAPDLAKFDGQAIKNDLLKSALDFRILQFNLGFYQSFIIPIIIVLLGFQYIELKNKVLRLSIGREVSYQGLKRKLTLQVASIPCLIYLVTVLIIAIITYFFGTFSPLGWNSLFSDGSGLQRLLDGEIKSYLFFTCVLLIGIFINAIYFLQIVDYVGNVTRSAITYLIPNYSPQI
;
A
#
# COMPACT_ATOMS: atom_id res chain seq x y z
N MET A 1 26.05 7.48 11.83
CA MET A 1 25.04 8.09 12.70
C MET A 1 23.72 7.37 12.45
N LYS A 2 23.22 6.60 13.43
CA LYS A 2 21.88 5.99 13.34
C LYS A 2 20.88 7.12 13.60
N ILE A 3 20.17 7.59 12.55
CA ILE A 3 19.03 8.48 12.74
C ILE A 3 18.05 7.66 13.59
N PRO A 4 17.65 8.15 14.77
CA PRO A 4 16.94 7.32 15.70
C PRO A 4 15.61 6.84 15.10
N LEU A 5 15.49 5.54 14.91
CA LEU A 5 14.21 4.83 14.71
C LEU A 5 13.19 5.20 15.83
N LEU A 6 13.66 5.81 16.91
CA LEU A 6 12.86 6.24 18.06
C LEU A 6 11.74 7.25 17.72
N THR A 7 11.88 8.06 16.65
CA THR A 7 10.81 8.97 16.25
C THR A 7 9.67 8.22 15.56
N PHE A 8 9.98 7.09 14.91
CA PHE A 8 8.96 6.17 14.41
C PHE A 8 8.19 5.47 15.53
N ALA A 9 8.84 5.26 16.69
CA ALA A 9 8.21 4.63 17.83
C ALA A 9 7.01 5.43 18.38
N ARG A 10 7.01 6.77 18.22
CA ARG A 10 5.91 7.61 18.70
C ARG A 10 4.61 7.45 17.89
N HIS A 11 4.72 7.14 16.60
CA HIS A 11 3.56 7.01 15.70
C HIS A 11 3.33 5.59 15.19
N LYS A 12 4.08 4.60 15.69
CA LYS A 12 3.94 3.19 15.29
C LYS A 12 2.51 2.67 15.38
N PHE A 13 1.77 3.12 16.39
CA PHE A 13 0.38 2.73 16.60
C PHE A 13 -0.53 3.20 15.45
N VAL A 14 -0.31 4.40 14.91
CA VAL A 14 -1.07 4.92 13.77
C VAL A 14 -0.81 4.08 12.52
N TYR A 15 0.45 3.67 12.27
CA TYR A 15 0.76 2.82 11.12
C TYR A 15 0.20 1.41 11.25
N VAL A 16 0.23 0.85 12.47
CA VAL A 16 -0.42 -0.44 12.73
C VAL A 16 -1.93 -0.34 12.49
N LEU A 17 -2.58 0.71 13.00
CA LEU A 17 -4.00 0.94 12.78
C LEU A 17 -4.35 1.11 11.30
N LEU A 18 -3.55 1.88 10.56
CA LEU A 18 -3.74 2.05 9.10
C LEU A 18 -3.52 0.74 8.34
N THR A 19 -2.55 -0.07 8.74
CA THR A 19 -2.34 -1.40 8.14
C THR A 19 -3.51 -2.32 8.42
N LEU A 20 -4.04 -2.33 9.64
CA LEU A 20 -5.23 -3.11 10.00
C LEU A 20 -6.47 -2.63 9.25
N LEU A 21 -6.67 -1.32 9.12
CA LEU A 21 -7.75 -0.75 8.31
C LEU A 21 -7.61 -1.16 6.84
N PHE A 22 -6.39 -1.11 6.30
CA PHE A 22 -6.12 -1.52 4.93
C PHE A 22 -6.44 -3.01 4.72
N LEU A 23 -6.01 -3.88 5.62
CA LEU A 23 -6.37 -5.30 5.61
C LEU A 23 -7.89 -5.51 5.70
N ALA A 24 -8.57 -4.82 6.60
CA ALA A 24 -10.02 -4.92 6.75
C ALA A 24 -10.77 -4.54 5.45
N LEU A 25 -10.29 -3.51 4.74
CA LEU A 25 -10.86 -3.11 3.45
C LEU A 25 -10.59 -4.15 2.36
N VAL A 26 -9.39 -4.70 2.30
CA VAL A 26 -9.05 -5.75 1.32
C VAL A 26 -9.89 -7.01 1.53
N TYR A 27 -10.12 -7.40 2.79
CA TYR A 27 -10.94 -8.55 3.18
C TYR A 27 -12.44 -8.22 3.33
N ARG A 28 -12.89 -7.06 2.86
CA ARG A 28 -14.28 -6.62 3.00
C ARG A 28 -15.27 -7.70 2.52
N ASP A 29 -15.07 -8.26 1.35
CA ASP A 29 -16.01 -9.24 0.76
C ASP A 29 -16.03 -10.55 1.58
N VAL A 30 -14.89 -10.97 2.10
CA VAL A 30 -14.77 -12.10 3.02
C VAL A 30 -15.54 -11.83 4.31
N LEU A 31 -15.35 -10.64 4.91
CA LEU A 31 -16.04 -10.24 6.13
C LEU A 31 -17.56 -10.12 5.92
N MET A 32 -17.97 -9.53 4.79
CA MET A 32 -19.39 -9.42 4.43
C MET A 32 -20.03 -10.81 4.28
N THR A 33 -19.38 -11.72 3.55
CA THR A 33 -19.89 -13.09 3.39
C THR A 33 -19.92 -13.84 4.72
N TYR A 34 -18.89 -13.68 5.55
CA TYR A 34 -18.82 -14.39 6.83
C TYR A 34 -19.92 -13.95 7.82
N PHE A 35 -20.12 -12.64 7.98
CA PHE A 35 -21.02 -12.09 9.02
C PHE A 35 -22.46 -11.88 8.54
N PHE A 36 -22.67 -11.55 7.28
CA PHE A 36 -23.98 -11.09 6.79
C PHE A 36 -24.64 -12.03 5.79
N PHE A 37 -24.00 -13.14 5.40
CA PHE A 37 -24.63 -14.11 4.50
C PHE A 37 -25.70 -14.91 5.27
N ASP A 38 -26.96 -14.77 4.86
CA ASP A 38 -28.08 -15.49 5.45
C ASP A 38 -28.23 -16.87 4.79
N ILE A 39 -27.92 -17.91 5.56
CA ILE A 39 -28.01 -19.32 5.10
C ILE A 39 -29.47 -19.76 4.90
N HIS A 40 -30.41 -19.10 5.58
CA HIS A 40 -31.84 -19.43 5.57
C HIS A 40 -32.66 -18.54 4.64
N ALA A 41 -31.99 -17.75 3.79
CA ALA A 41 -32.68 -16.88 2.84
C ALA A 41 -33.65 -17.70 1.93
N PRO A 42 -34.86 -17.16 1.66
CA PRO A 42 -35.92 -17.91 0.94
C PRO A 42 -35.51 -18.36 -0.47
N ASP A 43 -34.61 -17.65 -1.13
CA ASP A 43 -34.04 -17.97 -2.44
C ASP A 43 -33.10 -19.18 -2.39
N LEU A 44 -32.55 -19.50 -1.22
CA LEU A 44 -31.67 -20.64 -0.96
C LEU A 44 -32.40 -21.90 -0.52
N ALA A 45 -33.72 -21.87 -0.36
CA ALA A 45 -34.51 -22.98 0.19
C ALA A 45 -34.36 -24.31 -0.57
N LYS A 46 -33.89 -24.28 -1.82
CA LYS A 46 -33.65 -25.48 -2.67
C LYS A 46 -32.18 -25.94 -2.67
N PHE A 47 -31.30 -25.23 -2.00
CA PHE A 47 -29.87 -25.46 -2.00
C PHE A 47 -29.32 -25.62 -0.59
N ASP A 48 -28.15 -26.22 -0.48
CA ASP A 48 -27.42 -26.22 0.79
C ASP A 48 -26.78 -24.83 1.01
N GLY A 49 -27.45 -23.99 1.79
CA GLY A 49 -26.97 -22.63 2.09
C GLY A 49 -25.58 -22.60 2.73
N GLN A 50 -25.20 -23.65 3.48
CA GLN A 50 -23.87 -23.74 4.08
C GLN A 50 -22.79 -24.05 3.04
N ALA A 51 -23.10 -24.93 2.07
CA ALA A 51 -22.18 -25.21 0.96
C ALA A 51 -21.94 -23.96 0.11
N ILE A 52 -23.01 -23.22 -0.22
CA ILE A 52 -22.91 -21.95 -0.97
C ILE A 52 -22.08 -20.93 -0.21
N LYS A 53 -22.30 -20.75 1.10
CA LYS A 53 -21.50 -19.85 1.93
C LYS A 53 -20.01 -20.20 1.89
N ASN A 54 -19.67 -21.48 1.98
CA ASN A 54 -18.30 -21.95 1.94
C ASN A 54 -17.64 -21.71 0.57
N ASP A 55 -18.38 -21.90 -0.50
CA ASP A 55 -17.88 -21.65 -1.86
C ASP A 55 -17.67 -20.15 -2.13
N LEU A 56 -18.56 -19.30 -1.65
CA LEU A 56 -18.40 -17.84 -1.70
C LEU A 56 -17.20 -17.37 -0.88
N LEU A 57 -16.98 -17.94 0.32
CA LEU A 57 -15.80 -17.62 1.13
C LEU A 57 -14.51 -18.04 0.45
N LYS A 58 -14.46 -19.24 -0.15
CA LYS A 58 -13.29 -19.68 -0.91
C LYS A 58 -13.02 -18.77 -2.12
N SER A 59 -14.06 -18.39 -2.83
CA SER A 59 -13.97 -17.47 -3.97
C SER A 59 -13.48 -16.09 -3.52
N ALA A 60 -14.01 -15.53 -2.42
CA ALA A 60 -13.59 -14.26 -1.87
C ALA A 60 -12.14 -14.27 -1.32
N LEU A 61 -11.63 -15.45 -0.91
CA LEU A 61 -10.25 -15.67 -0.47
C LEU A 61 -9.30 -16.00 -1.64
N ASP A 62 -9.76 -15.93 -2.89
CA ASP A 62 -8.87 -16.06 -4.05
C ASP A 62 -7.87 -14.92 -4.09
N PHE A 63 -6.58 -15.25 -4.25
CA PHE A 63 -5.50 -14.26 -4.25
C PHE A 63 -5.67 -13.19 -5.33
N ARG A 64 -6.22 -13.55 -6.47
CA ARG A 64 -6.52 -12.62 -7.56
C ARG A 64 -7.52 -11.55 -7.14
N ILE A 65 -8.59 -11.94 -6.44
CA ILE A 65 -9.63 -11.00 -5.96
C ILE A 65 -9.05 -10.10 -4.86
N LEU A 66 -8.31 -10.69 -3.92
CA LEU A 66 -7.66 -9.92 -2.85
C LEU A 66 -6.61 -8.96 -3.40
N GLN A 67 -5.86 -9.36 -4.44
CA GLN A 67 -4.89 -8.49 -5.09
C GLN A 67 -5.56 -7.34 -5.86
N PHE A 68 -6.70 -7.58 -6.48
CA PHE A 68 -7.51 -6.55 -7.12
C PHE A 68 -8.03 -5.54 -6.08
N ASN A 69 -8.62 -6.02 -4.97
CA ASN A 69 -9.07 -5.19 -3.87
C ASN A 69 -7.90 -4.39 -3.26
N LEU A 70 -6.74 -5.01 -3.08
CA LEU A 70 -5.53 -4.35 -2.62
C LEU A 70 -5.14 -3.21 -3.57
N GLY A 71 -5.12 -3.44 -4.89
CA GLY A 71 -4.83 -2.43 -5.91
C GLY A 71 -5.82 -1.27 -5.90
N PHE A 72 -7.09 -1.55 -5.67
CA PHE A 72 -8.13 -0.54 -5.56
C PHE A 72 -7.97 0.32 -4.30
N TYR A 73 -7.90 -0.30 -3.13
CA TYR A 73 -7.85 0.42 -1.86
C TYR A 73 -6.50 1.12 -1.60
N GLN A 74 -5.40 0.62 -2.17
CA GLN A 74 -4.11 1.30 -2.07
C GLN A 74 -4.16 2.72 -2.65
N SER A 75 -4.97 2.96 -3.69
CA SER A 75 -5.11 4.27 -4.33
C SER A 75 -5.64 5.35 -3.37
N PHE A 76 -6.30 4.95 -2.29
CA PHE A 76 -6.81 5.84 -1.25
C PHE A 76 -5.93 5.82 0.01
N ILE A 77 -5.56 4.64 0.48
CA ILE A 77 -4.86 4.49 1.76
C ILE A 77 -3.40 4.94 1.67
N ILE A 78 -2.70 4.60 0.59
CA ILE A 78 -1.28 4.97 0.45
C ILE A 78 -1.07 6.49 0.40
N PRO A 79 -1.84 7.30 -0.34
CA PRO A 79 -1.74 8.76 -0.28
C PRO A 79 -1.96 9.32 1.14
N ILE A 80 -2.90 8.77 1.91
CA ILE A 80 -3.13 9.18 3.30
C ILE A 80 -1.88 8.90 4.15
N ILE A 81 -1.30 7.71 4.01
CA ILE A 81 -0.05 7.34 4.71
C ILE A 81 1.08 8.30 4.32
N ILE A 82 1.23 8.61 3.03
CA ILE A 82 2.27 9.51 2.53
C ILE A 82 2.10 10.93 3.11
N VAL A 83 0.88 11.44 3.19
CA VAL A 83 0.60 12.75 3.79
C VAL A 83 0.94 12.76 5.28
N LEU A 84 0.56 11.74 6.02
CA LEU A 84 0.91 11.60 7.44
C LEU A 84 2.44 11.54 7.66
N LEU A 85 3.16 10.86 6.76
CA LEU A 85 4.62 10.84 6.76
C LEU A 85 5.25 12.21 6.51
N GLY A 86 4.59 13.10 5.76
CA GLY A 86 5.04 14.46 5.53
C GLY A 86 5.19 15.25 6.83
N PHE A 87 4.27 15.10 7.79
CA PHE A 87 4.39 15.75 9.11
C PHE A 87 5.61 15.24 9.88
N GLN A 88 5.84 13.94 9.87
CA GLN A 88 7.01 13.34 10.51
C GLN A 88 8.31 13.73 9.81
N TYR A 89 8.28 13.84 8.50
CA TYR A 89 9.43 14.27 7.72
C TYR A 89 9.90 15.68 8.11
N ILE A 90 8.97 16.65 8.25
CA ILE A 90 9.30 18.02 8.69
C ILE A 90 9.90 18.01 10.11
N GLU A 91 9.31 17.28 11.03
CA GLU A 91 9.83 17.17 12.39
C GLU A 91 11.26 16.60 12.41
N LEU A 92 11.50 15.52 11.67
CA LEU A 92 12.81 14.90 11.54
C LEU A 92 13.82 15.81 10.83
N LYS A 93 13.40 16.48 9.75
CA LYS A 93 14.22 17.44 9.02
C LYS A 93 14.71 18.56 9.94
N ASN A 94 13.83 19.13 10.75
CA ASN A 94 14.19 20.19 11.69
C ASN A 94 15.16 19.70 12.78
N LYS A 95 15.01 18.46 13.26
CA LYS A 95 15.96 17.82 14.18
C LYS A 95 17.33 17.60 13.52
N VAL A 96 17.34 17.11 12.28
CA VAL A 96 18.57 16.89 11.50
C VAL A 96 19.28 18.21 11.23
N LEU A 97 18.56 19.28 10.88
CA LEU A 97 19.11 20.63 10.72
C LEU A 97 19.82 21.10 12.00
N ARG A 98 19.16 21.00 13.16
CA ARG A 98 19.78 21.40 14.46
C ARG A 98 21.03 20.60 14.77
N LEU A 99 21.06 19.30 14.40
CA LEU A 99 22.22 18.44 14.64
C LEU A 99 23.37 18.67 13.66
N SER A 100 23.09 19.23 12.47
CA SER A 100 24.12 19.53 11.45
C SER A 100 24.81 20.88 11.68
N ILE A 101 24.19 21.78 12.44
CA ILE A 101 24.79 23.06 12.81
C ILE A 101 26.03 22.81 13.70
N GLY A 102 27.19 23.26 13.25
CA GLY A 102 28.46 23.10 13.95
C GLY A 102 29.18 21.76 13.72
N ARG A 103 28.70 20.92 12.78
CA ARG A 103 29.39 19.68 12.35
C ARG A 103 29.74 19.78 10.87
N GLU A 104 30.91 19.26 10.48
CA GLU A 104 31.37 19.20 9.08
C GLU A 104 30.57 18.19 8.20
N VAL A 105 29.34 17.90 8.56
CA VAL A 105 28.51 16.91 7.84
C VAL A 105 27.64 17.63 6.83
N SER A 106 27.71 17.21 5.57
CA SER A 106 26.87 17.74 4.50
C SER A 106 25.37 17.58 4.82
N TYR A 107 24.69 18.70 5.02
CA TYR A 107 23.24 18.74 5.23
C TYR A 107 22.47 18.06 4.08
N GLN A 108 22.89 18.28 2.83
CA GLN A 108 22.24 17.68 1.65
C GLN A 108 22.31 16.15 1.68
N GLY A 109 23.46 15.57 2.07
CA GLY A 109 23.59 14.12 2.20
C GLY A 109 22.68 13.52 3.28
N LEU A 110 22.59 14.20 4.44
CA LEU A 110 21.69 13.79 5.52
C LEU A 110 20.21 13.91 5.11
N LYS A 111 19.84 14.99 4.45
CA LYS A 111 18.49 15.23 3.94
C LYS A 111 18.08 14.14 2.94
N ARG A 112 18.93 13.84 1.94
CA ARG A 112 18.66 12.79 0.96
C ARG A 112 18.44 11.43 1.63
N LYS A 113 19.28 11.07 2.59
CA LYS A 113 19.15 9.83 3.36
C LYS A 113 17.82 9.79 4.13
N LEU A 114 17.43 10.89 4.77
CA LEU A 114 16.16 11.01 5.47
C LEU A 114 14.97 10.83 4.53
N THR A 115 14.99 11.52 3.38
CA THR A 115 13.92 11.40 2.37
C THR A 115 13.74 9.95 1.92
N LEU A 116 14.83 9.25 1.59
CA LEU A 116 14.78 7.84 1.17
C LEU A 116 14.25 6.93 2.28
N GLN A 117 14.67 7.15 3.54
CA GLN A 117 14.19 6.36 4.67
C GLN A 117 12.70 6.58 4.93
N VAL A 118 12.21 7.82 4.86
CA VAL A 118 10.78 8.11 5.05
C VAL A 118 9.97 7.57 3.89
N ALA A 119 10.44 7.71 2.64
CA ALA A 119 9.78 7.20 1.45
C ALA A 119 9.67 5.66 1.41
N SER A 120 10.55 4.93 2.10
CA SER A 120 10.48 3.47 2.16
C SER A 120 9.36 2.93 3.06
N ILE A 121 8.79 3.75 3.95
CA ILE A 121 7.78 3.28 4.92
C ILE A 121 6.48 2.84 4.25
N PRO A 122 5.84 3.61 3.34
CA PRO A 122 4.62 3.17 2.68
C PRO A 122 4.86 1.91 1.84
N CYS A 123 6.04 1.75 1.25
CA CYS A 123 6.44 0.52 0.56
C CYS A 123 6.49 -0.68 1.52
N LEU A 124 7.02 -0.48 2.72
CA LEU A 124 7.11 -1.54 3.72
C LEU A 124 5.71 -1.93 4.24
N ILE A 125 4.83 -0.96 4.49
CA ILE A 125 3.43 -1.22 4.88
C ILE A 125 2.73 -2.02 3.79
N TYR A 126 2.85 -1.60 2.52
CA TYR A 126 2.27 -2.31 1.39
C TYR A 126 2.80 -3.74 1.29
N LEU A 127 4.12 -3.93 1.36
CA LEU A 127 4.76 -5.24 1.27
C LEU A 127 4.31 -6.17 2.42
N VAL A 128 4.24 -5.67 3.65
CA VAL A 128 3.72 -6.44 4.80
C VAL A 128 2.27 -6.85 4.55
N THR A 129 1.44 -5.95 4.02
CA THR A 129 0.04 -6.25 3.68
C THR A 129 -0.04 -7.38 2.63
N VAL A 130 0.73 -7.29 1.54
CA VAL A 130 0.81 -8.35 0.51
C VAL A 130 1.25 -9.69 1.11
N LEU A 131 2.26 -9.69 1.97
CA LEU A 131 2.74 -10.91 2.61
C LEU A 131 1.68 -11.55 3.51
N ILE A 132 0.95 -10.75 4.30
CA ILE A 132 -0.15 -11.25 5.14
C ILE A 132 -1.24 -11.87 4.26
N ILE A 133 -1.63 -11.20 3.17
CA ILE A 133 -2.63 -11.71 2.23
C ILE A 133 -2.14 -13.03 1.63
N ALA A 134 -0.90 -13.10 1.15
CA ALA A 134 -0.34 -14.30 0.54
C ALA A 134 -0.32 -15.48 1.53
N ILE A 135 0.05 -15.24 2.79
CA ILE A 135 0.06 -16.28 3.84
C ILE A 135 -1.36 -16.78 4.11
N ILE A 136 -2.33 -15.89 4.30
CA ILE A 136 -3.72 -16.27 4.57
C ILE A 136 -4.30 -17.05 3.38
N THR A 137 -4.07 -16.58 2.15
CA THR A 137 -4.52 -17.28 0.95
C THR A 137 -3.88 -18.65 0.79
N TYR A 138 -2.60 -18.78 1.13
CA TYR A 138 -1.92 -20.07 1.08
C TYR A 138 -2.57 -21.14 1.95
N PHE A 139 -3.06 -20.77 3.13
CA PHE A 139 -3.70 -21.71 4.06
C PHE A 139 -5.20 -21.91 3.83
N PHE A 140 -5.91 -20.89 3.38
CA PHE A 140 -7.38 -20.87 3.37
C PHE A 140 -8.03 -20.57 2.01
N GLY A 141 -7.26 -20.11 1.04
CA GLY A 141 -7.77 -19.66 -0.24
C GLY A 141 -7.23 -20.44 -1.44
N THR A 142 -7.32 -19.81 -2.60
CA THR A 142 -6.84 -20.32 -3.88
C THR A 142 -5.98 -19.29 -4.59
N PHE A 143 -5.08 -19.76 -5.45
CA PHE A 143 -4.27 -18.91 -6.33
C PHE A 143 -4.75 -19.10 -7.77
N SER A 144 -5.61 -18.21 -8.24
CA SER A 144 -6.04 -18.22 -9.64
C SER A 144 -5.14 -17.32 -10.50
N PRO A 145 -4.90 -17.67 -11.77
CA PRO A 145 -4.07 -16.85 -12.66
C PRO A 145 -4.66 -15.45 -12.86
N LEU A 146 -3.80 -14.44 -12.90
CA LEU A 146 -4.21 -13.02 -13.10
C LEU A 146 -4.83 -12.77 -14.49
N GLY A 147 -4.65 -13.68 -15.44
CA GLY A 147 -5.17 -13.52 -16.81
C GLY A 147 -4.48 -12.42 -17.63
N TRP A 148 -3.40 -11.86 -17.13
CA TRP A 148 -2.66 -10.76 -17.78
C TRP A 148 -1.93 -11.22 -19.04
N ASN A 149 -1.71 -12.52 -19.20
CA ASN A 149 -1.07 -13.08 -20.39
C ASN A 149 -1.83 -12.74 -21.68
N SER A 150 -3.15 -12.54 -21.57
CA SER A 150 -3.99 -12.17 -22.72
C SER A 150 -3.82 -10.71 -23.17
N LEU A 151 -3.20 -9.85 -22.35
CA LEU A 151 -2.95 -8.45 -22.70
C LEU A 151 -1.69 -8.26 -23.55
N PHE A 152 -0.83 -9.27 -23.62
CA PHE A 152 0.42 -9.19 -24.37
C PHE A 152 0.33 -10.11 -25.60
N SER A 153 0.91 -9.64 -26.71
CA SER A 153 0.97 -10.44 -27.94
C SER A 153 1.73 -11.75 -27.71
N ASP A 154 1.22 -12.82 -28.30
CA ASP A 154 1.81 -14.16 -28.21
C ASP A 154 3.30 -14.14 -28.61
N GLY A 155 4.13 -14.74 -27.76
CA GLY A 155 5.59 -14.79 -27.98
C GLY A 155 6.37 -13.55 -27.55
N SER A 156 5.72 -12.50 -27.01
CA SER A 156 6.44 -11.33 -26.49
C SER A 156 7.33 -11.72 -25.30
N GLY A 157 8.45 -11.01 -25.12
CA GLY A 157 9.35 -11.23 -23.99
C GLY A 157 8.64 -11.04 -22.63
N LEU A 158 7.68 -10.09 -22.57
CA LEU A 158 6.85 -9.85 -21.40
C LEU A 158 5.91 -11.01 -21.10
N GLN A 159 5.29 -11.63 -22.13
CA GLN A 159 4.45 -12.81 -21.92
C GLN A 159 5.26 -13.96 -21.31
N ARG A 160 6.48 -14.22 -21.82
CA ARG A 160 7.36 -15.27 -21.28
C ARG A 160 7.80 -14.96 -19.82
N LEU A 161 8.00 -13.70 -19.50
CA LEU A 161 8.39 -13.26 -18.16
C LEU A 161 7.23 -13.40 -17.17
N LEU A 162 6.01 -13.22 -17.65
CA LEU A 162 4.77 -13.32 -16.87
C LEU A 162 4.12 -14.71 -16.95
N ASP A 163 4.74 -15.64 -17.67
CA ASP A 163 4.29 -17.02 -17.75
C ASP A 163 4.46 -17.70 -16.38
N GLY A 164 3.34 -17.97 -15.75
CA GLY A 164 3.24 -18.51 -14.39
C GLY A 164 2.60 -17.54 -13.39
N GLU A 165 1.71 -18.09 -12.56
CA GLU A 165 0.90 -17.34 -11.60
C GLU A 165 1.76 -16.51 -10.64
N ILE A 166 2.74 -17.13 -9.98
CA ILE A 166 3.59 -16.48 -8.99
C ILE A 166 4.42 -15.33 -9.61
N LYS A 167 4.94 -15.52 -10.83
CA LYS A 167 5.75 -14.50 -11.52
C LYS A 167 4.92 -13.26 -11.82
N SER A 168 3.68 -13.44 -12.29
CA SER A 168 2.75 -12.34 -12.56
C SER A 168 2.43 -11.53 -11.31
N TYR A 169 2.20 -12.19 -10.19
CA TYR A 169 1.94 -11.53 -8.91
C TYR A 169 3.16 -10.77 -8.39
N LEU A 170 4.36 -11.37 -8.48
CA LEU A 170 5.60 -10.71 -8.09
C LEU A 170 5.88 -9.48 -8.94
N PHE A 171 5.72 -9.59 -10.26
CA PHE A 171 5.91 -8.47 -11.17
C PHE A 171 4.98 -7.30 -10.83
N PHE A 172 3.67 -7.59 -10.67
CA PHE A 172 2.69 -6.58 -10.31
C PHE A 172 3.02 -5.90 -8.97
N THR A 173 3.37 -6.69 -7.95
CA THR A 173 3.79 -6.17 -6.65
C THR A 173 5.03 -5.28 -6.76
N CYS A 174 6.03 -5.66 -7.55
CA CYS A 174 7.23 -4.84 -7.78
C CYS A 174 6.90 -3.51 -8.48
N VAL A 175 6.06 -3.54 -9.51
CA VAL A 175 5.64 -2.31 -10.22
C VAL A 175 4.92 -1.36 -9.27
N LEU A 176 4.02 -1.88 -8.45
CA LEU A 176 3.29 -1.06 -7.47
C LEU A 176 4.22 -0.49 -6.38
N LEU A 177 5.17 -1.28 -5.87
CA LEU A 177 6.16 -0.81 -4.90
C LEU A 177 7.00 0.35 -5.47
N ILE A 178 7.44 0.24 -6.73
CA ILE A 178 8.17 1.31 -7.40
C ILE A 178 7.28 2.56 -7.51
N GLY A 179 6.03 2.40 -7.93
CA GLY A 179 5.07 3.50 -8.03
C GLY A 179 4.83 4.19 -6.69
N ILE A 180 4.61 3.43 -5.60
CA ILE A 180 4.44 3.95 -4.24
C ILE A 180 5.69 4.73 -3.81
N PHE A 181 6.89 4.17 -4.06
CA PHE A 181 8.15 4.80 -3.68
C PHE A 181 8.37 6.14 -4.41
N ILE A 182 8.14 6.17 -5.73
CA ILE A 182 8.24 7.40 -6.53
C ILE A 182 7.25 8.46 -6.03
N ASN A 183 5.99 8.08 -5.79
CA ASN A 183 4.97 8.99 -5.27
C ASN A 183 5.35 9.54 -3.89
N ALA A 184 5.90 8.71 -3.00
CA ALA A 184 6.35 9.15 -1.69
C ALA A 184 7.51 10.15 -1.80
N ILE A 185 8.51 9.89 -2.64
CA ILE A 185 9.62 10.83 -2.87
C ILE A 185 9.09 12.15 -3.43
N TYR A 186 8.21 12.09 -4.44
CA TYR A 186 7.63 13.27 -5.06
C TYR A 186 6.90 14.15 -4.06
N PHE A 187 6.05 13.55 -3.23
CA PHE A 187 5.35 14.27 -2.17
C PHE A 187 6.30 14.92 -1.15
N LEU A 188 7.34 14.18 -0.70
CA LEU A 188 8.32 14.71 0.24
C LEU A 188 9.14 15.87 -0.35
N GLN A 189 9.39 15.87 -1.67
CA GLN A 189 10.01 17.00 -2.35
C GLN A 189 9.09 18.23 -2.38
N ILE A 190 7.79 18.04 -2.64
CA ILE A 190 6.79 19.12 -2.55
C ILE A 190 6.76 19.69 -1.13
N VAL A 191 6.70 18.83 -0.11
CA VAL A 191 6.73 19.24 1.31
C VAL A 191 7.98 20.05 1.64
N ASP A 192 9.11 19.64 1.07
CA ASP A 192 10.39 20.31 1.28
C ASP A 192 10.44 21.70 0.63
N TYR A 193 9.85 21.85 -0.54
CA TYR A 193 9.77 23.10 -1.29
C TYR A 193 8.77 24.08 -0.66
N VAL A 194 7.56 23.61 -0.35
CA VAL A 194 6.47 24.45 0.18
C VAL A 194 6.67 24.76 1.66
N GLY A 195 7.40 23.91 2.40
CA GLY A 195 7.64 24.07 3.84
C GLY A 195 6.41 23.84 4.73
N ASN A 196 5.25 23.48 4.15
CA ASN A 196 4.00 23.26 4.88
C ASN A 196 3.30 22.01 4.34
N VAL A 197 3.05 21.02 5.22
CA VAL A 197 2.45 19.73 4.84
C VAL A 197 1.02 19.90 4.32
N THR A 198 0.21 20.75 4.94
CA THR A 198 -1.18 20.94 4.54
C THR A 198 -1.29 21.51 3.12
N ARG A 199 -0.51 22.54 2.79
CA ARG A 199 -0.44 23.09 1.42
C ARG A 199 0.10 22.05 0.44
N SER A 200 1.14 21.30 0.81
CA SER A 200 1.71 20.25 -0.02
C SER A 200 0.71 19.12 -0.28
N ALA A 201 -0.08 18.74 0.73
CA ALA A 201 -1.13 17.73 0.58
C ALA A 201 -2.21 18.19 -0.40
N ILE A 202 -2.64 19.46 -0.34
CA ILE A 202 -3.60 20.04 -1.30
C ILE A 202 -3.01 19.98 -2.71
N THR A 203 -1.76 20.42 -2.91
CA THR A 203 -1.10 20.39 -4.22
C THR A 203 -0.91 18.96 -4.75
N TYR A 204 -0.69 18.00 -3.87
CA TYR A 204 -0.51 16.60 -4.23
C TYR A 204 -1.83 15.90 -4.60
N LEU A 205 -2.89 16.15 -3.83
CA LEU A 205 -4.19 15.50 -4.01
C LEU A 205 -5.04 16.18 -5.09
N ILE A 206 -4.82 17.47 -5.33
CA ILE A 206 -5.56 18.27 -6.32
C ILE A 206 -4.55 18.95 -7.28
N PRO A 207 -3.97 18.18 -8.23
CA PRO A 207 -2.91 18.69 -9.09
C PRO A 207 -3.31 19.88 -9.99
N ASN A 208 -4.61 20.13 -10.17
CA ASN A 208 -5.13 21.24 -10.96
C ASN A 208 -5.41 22.52 -10.14
N TYR A 209 -5.21 22.48 -8.83
CA TYR A 209 -5.36 23.65 -7.97
C TYR A 209 -4.02 24.36 -7.83
N SER A 210 -3.56 25.03 -8.90
CA SER A 210 -2.50 26.03 -8.77
C SER A 210 -3.13 27.28 -8.16
N PRO A 211 -2.85 27.67 -6.90
CA PRO A 211 -3.16 29.01 -6.47
C PRO A 211 -2.34 29.95 -7.35
N GLN A 212 -3.01 30.74 -8.17
CA GLN A 212 -2.36 31.88 -8.82
C GLN A 212 -1.81 32.75 -7.69
N ILE A 213 -0.49 32.79 -7.57
CA ILE A 213 0.24 33.70 -6.70
C ILE A 213 0.29 35.05 -7.38
#